data_0dff4365745c87a68cf2d68b9f6b72be
#
_entry.id   0dff4365745c87a68cf2d68b9f6b72be
#
_cell.length_a   1.000
_cell.length_b   1.000
_cell.length_c   1.000
_cell.angle_alpha   90.00
_cell.angle_beta   90.00
_cell.angle_gamma   90.00
#
_symmetry.space_group_name_H-M   'P 1'
#
loop_
_entity.id
_entity.type
_entity.pdbx_description
1 polymer ?
#
loop_
_entity_poly.entity_id
_entity_poly.type
_entity_poly.pdbx_seq_one_letter_code
_entity_poly.pdbx_strand_id
1 'polypeptide(L)'
;MYFSNKQGIKYSVITVALAGFLFGFDTIVISGADQSIQKLWNTGDWFHGIFIMSMALWGTVLGALSGGVPCDKFGRKKTLFWIGVLYLTSALGSSLATDPYVFSFFRFIGGVGVGASSVAAPIYISEIAPANKRGSLVATYQFNIVFGILIAFFSNYLIGSYIIENAWRWMLGIEAVPAIIYCVMILGIPNSPRWLLLRGNDEAKAKKLLQQLDPLANVEERIKAIKKSVFRKQTNFFSGQYNKPILLAFLLAFFNQVSGINFILYYAPRIFEAAGINQSNTLIASVPIGIVNLIFTLLGMYLIDKMGRKQLMTIGSIGYITTLFGVAWSFHIGAEGWLVVFFISAFVSSHAIGQGAVIWVFISEIFPNSIRANGMSLGSGTHWVFAAIITMITPAVLSAFSPVTIFLFFAGMMIFQLIWVRTKMPETKGKKLEEIESELINNK
;
A
#
# COMPACT_ATOMS: atom_id res chain seq x y z
N MET A 1 29.55 -6.49 11.43
CA MET A 1 29.34 -7.90 11.74
C MET A 1 28.34 -8.46 10.73
N TYR A 2 28.77 -9.14 9.64
CA TYR A 2 27.84 -9.72 8.66
C TYR A 2 27.50 -11.14 9.15
N PHE A 3 26.24 -11.34 9.50
CA PHE A 3 25.74 -12.65 9.89
C PHE A 3 25.93 -13.63 8.74
N SER A 4 26.68 -14.70 8.96
CA SER A 4 26.75 -15.81 8.03
C SER A 4 25.45 -16.62 8.11
N ASN A 5 24.90 -17.02 6.96
CA ASN A 5 23.80 -17.98 6.87
C ASN A 5 22.35 -17.43 6.91
N LYS A 6 21.43 -18.36 6.86
CA LYS A 6 19.95 -18.18 6.88
C LYS A 6 19.44 -17.12 7.88
N GLN A 7 20.14 -16.89 9.00
CA GLN A 7 19.81 -15.86 9.99
C GLN A 7 20.01 -14.44 9.44
N GLY A 8 21.06 -14.20 8.66
CA GLY A 8 21.31 -12.88 8.07
C GLY A 8 20.27 -12.48 7.00
N ILE A 9 19.79 -13.45 6.22
CA ILE A 9 18.68 -13.21 5.26
C ILE A 9 17.40 -12.87 6.01
N LYS A 10 17.04 -13.66 7.03
CA LYS A 10 15.85 -13.42 7.84
C LYS A 10 15.89 -12.04 8.50
N TYR A 11 17.01 -11.68 9.12
CA TYR A 11 17.20 -10.37 9.72
C TYR A 11 17.00 -9.24 8.69
N SER A 12 17.65 -9.36 7.52
CA SER A 12 17.55 -8.34 6.47
C SER A 12 16.12 -8.21 5.92
N VAL A 13 15.42 -9.34 5.73
CA VAL A 13 14.03 -9.33 5.26
C VAL A 13 13.10 -8.71 6.29
N ILE A 14 13.21 -9.12 7.57
CA ILE A 14 12.39 -8.56 8.66
C ILE A 14 12.64 -7.06 8.78
N THR A 15 13.91 -6.65 8.79
CA THR A 15 14.28 -5.23 8.86
C THR A 15 13.65 -4.42 7.74
N VAL A 16 13.77 -4.90 6.49
CA VAL A 16 13.23 -4.15 5.34
C VAL A 16 11.70 -4.23 5.28
N ALA A 17 11.10 -5.34 5.73
CA ALA A 17 9.65 -5.47 5.81
C ALA A 17 9.02 -4.52 6.84
N LEU A 18 9.77 -4.04 7.85
CA LEU A 18 9.32 -2.98 8.76
C LEU A 18 9.02 -1.66 8.04
N ALA A 19 9.61 -1.40 6.86
CA ALA A 19 9.16 -0.27 6.04
C ALA A 19 7.68 -0.42 5.61
N GLY A 20 7.21 -1.66 5.42
CA GLY A 20 5.79 -1.94 5.20
C GLY A 20 4.93 -1.65 6.43
N PHE A 21 5.43 -1.98 7.64
CA PHE A 21 4.76 -1.62 8.88
C PHE A 21 4.59 -0.11 9.02
N LEU A 22 5.66 0.65 8.82
CA LEU A 22 5.63 2.13 8.86
C LEU A 22 4.68 2.69 7.80
N PHE A 23 4.67 2.14 6.59
CA PHE A 23 3.72 2.49 5.55
C PHE A 23 2.26 2.33 6.03
N GLY A 24 1.91 1.13 6.51
CA GLY A 24 0.55 0.86 6.97
C GLY A 24 0.14 1.72 8.16
N PHE A 25 1.08 1.96 9.08
CA PHE A 25 0.87 2.78 10.25
C PHE A 25 0.65 4.25 9.88
N ASP A 26 1.56 4.87 9.12
CA ASP A 26 1.49 6.28 8.70
C ASP A 26 0.20 6.57 7.91
N THR A 27 -0.21 5.61 7.07
CA THR A 27 -1.43 5.75 6.26
C THR A 27 -2.68 5.90 7.12
N ILE A 28 -2.78 5.15 8.21
CA ILE A 28 -4.02 5.03 9.00
C ILE A 28 -4.04 5.88 10.27
N VAL A 29 -2.87 6.18 10.83
CA VAL A 29 -2.81 6.91 12.10
C VAL A 29 -3.54 8.26 12.07
N ILE A 30 -3.57 8.92 10.90
CA ILE A 30 -4.27 10.20 10.71
C ILE A 30 -5.79 10.08 10.93
N SER A 31 -6.41 8.91 10.76
CA SER A 31 -7.84 8.71 10.93
C SER A 31 -8.33 9.00 12.35
N GLY A 32 -7.48 8.72 13.36
CA GLY A 32 -7.79 9.05 14.75
C GLY A 32 -7.59 10.52 15.11
N ALA A 33 -6.78 11.23 14.34
CA ALA A 33 -6.44 12.64 14.54
C ALA A 33 -7.33 13.63 13.76
N ASP A 34 -8.00 13.14 12.68
CA ASP A 34 -8.75 13.90 11.69
C ASP A 34 -9.66 14.99 12.30
N GLN A 35 -10.64 14.60 13.08
CA GLN A 35 -11.62 15.53 13.64
C GLN A 35 -11.03 16.48 14.67
N SER A 36 -10.07 16.00 15.49
CA SER A 36 -9.40 16.82 16.50
C SER A 36 -8.58 17.93 15.83
N ILE A 37 -7.89 17.65 14.75
CA ILE A 37 -7.13 18.61 13.95
C ILE A 37 -8.06 19.61 13.26
N GLN A 38 -9.18 19.14 12.68
CA GLN A 38 -10.14 20.01 12.02
C GLN A 38 -10.73 21.03 13.00
N LYS A 39 -11.11 20.58 14.20
CA LYS A 39 -11.62 21.46 15.28
C LYS A 39 -10.55 22.44 15.78
N LEU A 40 -9.32 21.94 16.00
CA LEU A 40 -8.22 22.76 16.54
C LEU A 40 -7.88 23.95 15.64
N TRP A 41 -7.77 23.71 14.33
CA TRP A 41 -7.37 24.76 13.38
C TRP A 41 -8.56 25.41 12.65
N ASN A 42 -9.80 25.02 13.01
CA ASN A 42 -11.04 25.52 12.39
C ASN A 42 -10.99 25.52 10.87
N THR A 43 -10.50 24.40 10.30
CA THR A 43 -10.31 24.29 8.85
C THR A 43 -11.61 23.91 8.15
N GLY A 44 -11.95 24.64 7.08
CA GLY A 44 -13.07 24.25 6.22
C GLY A 44 -12.81 22.94 5.49
N ASP A 45 -13.86 22.24 5.07
CA ASP A 45 -13.80 20.88 4.53
C ASP A 45 -12.83 20.71 3.36
N TRP A 46 -12.85 21.64 2.41
CA TRP A 46 -11.91 21.60 1.28
C TRP A 46 -10.46 21.78 1.71
N PHE A 47 -10.20 22.76 2.58
CA PHE A 47 -8.85 22.97 3.10
C PHE A 47 -8.37 21.75 3.87
N HIS A 48 -9.23 21.20 4.73
CA HIS A 48 -8.92 20.03 5.54
C HIS A 48 -8.60 18.79 4.66
N GLY A 49 -9.42 18.55 3.64
CA GLY A 49 -9.20 17.47 2.68
C GLY A 49 -7.88 17.61 1.92
N ILE A 50 -7.59 18.81 1.42
CA ILE A 50 -6.39 19.08 0.60
C ILE A 50 -5.12 19.02 1.47
N PHE A 51 -5.06 19.83 2.53
CA PHE A 51 -3.82 20.08 3.27
C PHE A 51 -3.60 19.11 4.43
N ILE A 52 -4.66 18.61 5.07
CA ILE A 52 -4.52 17.74 6.24
C ILE A 52 -4.59 16.26 5.84
N MET A 53 -5.65 15.86 5.13
CA MET A 53 -5.92 14.44 4.93
C MET A 53 -5.20 13.84 3.71
N SER A 54 -5.11 14.57 2.59
CA SER A 54 -4.54 14.02 1.35
C SER A 54 -3.07 14.33 1.10
N MET A 55 -2.45 15.22 1.86
CA MET A 55 -1.09 15.68 1.57
C MET A 55 -0.04 14.54 1.63
N ALA A 56 -0.18 13.61 2.57
CA ALA A 56 0.66 12.41 2.61
C ALA A 56 0.49 11.56 1.34
N LEU A 57 -0.73 11.43 0.81
CA LEU A 57 -0.99 10.66 -0.42
C LEU A 57 -0.38 11.34 -1.65
N TRP A 58 -0.40 12.65 -1.75
CA TRP A 58 0.32 13.36 -2.80
C TRP A 58 1.84 13.16 -2.71
N GLY A 59 2.38 13.17 -1.49
CA GLY A 59 3.76 12.75 -1.26
C GLY A 59 4.02 11.30 -1.71
N THR A 60 3.06 10.39 -1.45
CA THR A 60 3.14 8.99 -1.87
C THR A 60 3.18 8.83 -3.39
N VAL A 61 2.37 9.63 -4.14
CA VAL A 61 2.45 9.68 -5.61
C VAL A 61 3.87 10.01 -6.05
N LEU A 62 4.44 11.09 -5.51
CA LEU A 62 5.81 11.50 -5.86
C LEU A 62 6.85 10.44 -5.51
N GLY A 63 6.76 9.88 -4.30
CA GLY A 63 7.67 8.85 -3.80
C GLY A 63 7.59 7.56 -4.62
N ALA A 64 6.40 7.10 -4.98
CA ALA A 64 6.20 5.90 -5.78
C ALA A 64 6.73 6.04 -7.22
N LEU A 65 6.55 7.19 -7.83
CA LEU A 65 7.03 7.46 -9.19
C LEU A 65 8.55 7.70 -9.25
N SER A 66 9.13 8.29 -8.21
CA SER A 66 10.56 8.67 -8.18
C SER A 66 11.46 7.71 -7.39
N GLY A 67 10.91 6.86 -6.53
CA GLY A 67 11.65 6.03 -5.56
C GLY A 67 12.66 5.05 -6.18
N GLY A 68 12.47 4.67 -7.45
CA GLY A 68 13.44 3.84 -8.19
C GLY A 68 14.77 4.56 -8.45
N VAL A 69 14.74 5.87 -8.68
CA VAL A 69 15.95 6.68 -9.02
C VAL A 69 16.99 6.65 -7.89
N PRO A 70 16.67 6.98 -6.62
CA PRO A 70 17.64 6.89 -5.53
C PRO A 70 18.09 5.44 -5.26
N CYS A 71 17.21 4.44 -5.47
CA CYS A 71 17.59 3.04 -5.37
C CYS A 71 18.72 2.68 -6.34
N ASP A 72 18.64 3.14 -7.57
CA ASP A 72 19.64 2.86 -8.60
C ASP A 72 20.91 3.69 -8.41
N LYS A 73 20.79 4.97 -8.03
CA LYS A 73 21.91 5.89 -7.89
C LYS A 73 22.72 5.64 -6.62
N PHE A 74 22.07 5.54 -5.47
CA PHE A 74 22.73 5.50 -4.16
C PHE A 74 22.75 4.09 -3.54
N GLY A 75 22.01 3.15 -4.13
CA GLY A 75 21.85 1.79 -3.63
C GLY A 75 20.67 1.62 -2.66
N ARG A 76 20.18 0.38 -2.61
CA ARG A 76 18.93 0.06 -1.88
C ARG A 76 19.04 0.35 -0.38
N LYS A 77 20.18 -0.01 0.25
CA LYS A 77 20.40 0.20 1.69
C LYS A 77 20.32 1.68 2.08
N LYS A 78 21.06 2.55 1.34
CA LYS A 78 21.06 3.98 1.62
C LYS A 78 19.68 4.59 1.42
N THR A 79 18.99 4.20 0.33
CA THR A 79 17.62 4.67 0.06
C THR A 79 16.66 4.26 1.17
N LEU A 80 16.71 3.00 1.62
CA LEU A 80 15.89 2.50 2.73
C LEU A 80 16.16 3.23 4.04
N PHE A 81 17.43 3.56 4.32
CA PHE A 81 17.78 4.37 5.48
C PHE A 81 17.14 5.76 5.42
N TRP A 82 17.25 6.46 4.29
CA TRP A 82 16.65 7.78 4.12
C TRP A 82 15.12 7.74 4.16
N ILE A 83 14.50 6.66 3.67
CA ILE A 83 13.06 6.42 3.84
C ILE A 83 12.70 6.38 5.33
N GLY A 84 13.48 5.68 6.16
CA GLY A 84 13.28 5.69 7.62
C GLY A 84 13.42 7.08 8.24
N VAL A 85 14.39 7.87 7.77
CA VAL A 85 14.55 9.27 8.21
C VAL A 85 13.34 10.13 7.81
N LEU A 86 12.78 9.93 6.60
CA LEU A 86 11.57 10.64 6.17
C LEU A 86 10.37 10.31 7.06
N TYR A 87 10.15 9.04 7.41
CA TYR A 87 9.10 8.64 8.36
C TYR A 87 9.30 9.28 9.74
N LEU A 88 10.52 9.21 10.28
CA LEU A 88 10.84 9.81 11.58
C LEU A 88 10.60 11.33 11.57
N THR A 89 11.06 12.00 10.52
CA THR A 89 10.87 13.45 10.35
C THR A 89 9.39 13.81 10.23
N SER A 90 8.61 13.01 9.50
CA SER A 90 7.16 13.18 9.37
C SER A 90 6.46 13.02 10.72
N ALA A 91 6.72 11.92 11.43
CA ALA A 91 6.09 11.63 12.72
C ALA A 91 6.34 12.73 13.74
N LEU A 92 7.61 13.15 13.92
CA LEU A 92 7.97 14.20 14.85
C LEU A 92 7.47 15.58 14.39
N GLY A 93 7.67 15.91 13.10
CA GLY A 93 7.27 17.20 12.57
C GLY A 93 5.75 17.40 12.57
N SER A 94 4.98 16.37 12.20
CA SER A 94 3.51 16.43 12.23
C SER A 94 2.98 16.52 13.65
N SER A 95 3.54 15.75 14.60
CA SER A 95 3.10 15.75 15.99
C SER A 95 3.42 17.07 16.72
N LEU A 96 4.47 17.76 16.32
CA LEU A 96 4.90 19.04 16.92
C LEU A 96 4.38 20.27 16.16
N ALA A 97 3.70 20.09 15.03
CA ALA A 97 3.20 21.18 14.21
C ALA A 97 2.23 22.09 14.99
N THR A 98 2.39 23.41 14.81
CA THR A 98 1.57 24.44 15.45
C THR A 98 0.56 25.08 14.51
N ASP A 99 0.73 24.86 13.21
CA ASP A 99 -0.17 25.35 12.15
C ASP A 99 -0.39 24.30 11.04
N PRO A 100 -1.47 24.42 10.25
CA PRO A 100 -1.85 23.43 9.27
C PRO A 100 -0.86 23.30 8.09
N TYR A 101 -0.10 24.34 7.73
CA TYR A 101 0.83 24.28 6.60
C TYR A 101 2.10 23.52 6.97
N VAL A 102 2.64 23.78 8.18
CA VAL A 102 3.78 23.02 8.74
C VAL A 102 3.39 21.56 8.88
N PHE A 103 2.20 21.27 9.39
CA PHE A 103 1.67 19.92 9.45
C PHE A 103 1.63 19.25 8.08
N SER A 104 1.04 19.91 7.09
CA SER A 104 0.92 19.43 5.71
C SER A 104 2.29 19.12 5.09
N PHE A 105 3.26 19.99 5.31
CA PHE A 105 4.62 19.80 4.81
C PHE A 105 5.26 18.52 5.35
N PHE A 106 5.16 18.28 6.67
CA PHE A 106 5.71 17.07 7.26
C PHE A 106 4.93 15.81 6.83
N ARG A 107 3.61 15.89 6.68
CA ARG A 107 2.81 14.80 6.11
C ARG A 107 3.21 14.49 4.66
N PHE A 108 3.47 15.50 3.83
CA PHE A 108 3.98 15.30 2.48
C PHE A 108 5.33 14.58 2.47
N ILE A 109 6.25 14.95 3.35
CA ILE A 109 7.56 14.30 3.51
C ILE A 109 7.39 12.81 3.88
N GLY A 110 6.50 12.50 4.84
CA GLY A 110 6.16 11.12 5.20
C GLY A 110 5.63 10.35 4.02
N GLY A 111 4.69 10.95 3.28
CA GLY A 111 4.15 10.38 2.06
C GLY A 111 5.23 10.03 1.02
N VAL A 112 6.21 10.90 0.80
CA VAL A 112 7.36 10.57 -0.07
C VAL A 112 8.08 9.32 0.43
N GLY A 113 8.26 9.16 1.74
CA GLY A 113 8.79 7.96 2.38
C GLY A 113 7.93 6.72 2.10
N VAL A 114 6.59 6.83 2.25
CA VAL A 114 5.60 5.77 1.95
C VAL A 114 5.75 5.30 0.51
N GLY A 115 5.68 6.24 -0.45
CA GLY A 115 5.78 5.92 -1.87
C GLY A 115 7.12 5.30 -2.26
N ALA A 116 8.22 5.85 -1.78
CA ALA A 116 9.55 5.31 -2.05
C ALA A 116 9.74 3.92 -1.42
N SER A 117 9.17 3.66 -0.24
CA SER A 117 9.25 2.35 0.43
C SER A 117 8.53 1.26 -0.34
N SER A 118 7.40 1.57 -0.98
CA SER A 118 6.62 0.63 -1.80
C SER A 118 7.41 0.09 -3.01
N VAL A 119 8.43 0.82 -3.44
CA VAL A 119 9.35 0.43 -4.53
C VAL A 119 10.63 -0.20 -3.97
N ALA A 120 11.30 0.49 -3.03
CA ALA A 120 12.63 0.12 -2.55
C ALA A 120 12.64 -1.19 -1.76
N ALA A 121 11.64 -1.41 -0.89
CA ALA A 121 11.61 -2.57 0.00
C ALA A 121 11.39 -3.88 -0.76
N PRO A 122 10.36 -4.04 -1.63
CA PRO A 122 10.21 -5.25 -2.43
C PRO A 122 11.38 -5.54 -3.35
N ILE A 123 12.00 -4.51 -3.96
CA ILE A 123 13.20 -4.66 -4.78
C ILE A 123 14.33 -5.25 -3.95
N TYR A 124 14.66 -4.67 -2.80
CA TYR A 124 15.74 -5.16 -1.95
C TYR A 124 15.48 -6.60 -1.51
N ILE A 125 14.28 -6.90 -1.00
CA ILE A 125 13.91 -8.25 -0.57
C ILE A 125 14.08 -9.25 -1.72
N SER A 126 13.62 -8.92 -2.92
CA SER A 126 13.72 -9.78 -4.10
C SER A 126 15.16 -10.04 -4.55
N GLU A 127 16.08 -9.09 -4.33
CA GLU A 127 17.50 -9.18 -4.71
C GLU A 127 18.32 -10.03 -3.74
N ILE A 128 17.93 -10.10 -2.45
CA ILE A 128 18.59 -10.93 -1.45
C ILE A 128 17.94 -12.30 -1.25
N ALA A 129 16.70 -12.47 -1.70
CA ALA A 129 15.94 -13.69 -1.51
C ALA A 129 16.43 -14.84 -2.40
N PRO A 130 16.55 -16.08 -1.89
CA PRO A 130 16.69 -17.28 -2.71
C PRO A 130 15.51 -17.42 -3.69
N ALA A 131 15.77 -17.93 -4.90
CA ALA A 131 14.78 -18.00 -5.98
C ALA A 131 13.48 -18.72 -5.57
N ASN A 132 13.61 -19.84 -4.84
CA ASN A 132 12.48 -20.66 -4.39
C ASN A 132 11.65 -20.06 -3.23
N LYS A 133 12.13 -18.99 -2.58
CA LYS A 133 11.45 -18.31 -1.46
C LYS A 133 11.16 -16.84 -1.73
N ARG A 134 11.49 -16.33 -2.93
CA ARG A 134 11.39 -14.91 -3.25
C ARG A 134 9.97 -14.38 -3.06
N GLY A 135 8.97 -15.09 -3.58
CA GLY A 135 7.57 -14.67 -3.46
C GLY A 135 7.11 -14.56 -2.00
N SER A 136 7.36 -15.60 -1.19
CA SER A 136 6.96 -15.62 0.21
C SER A 136 7.69 -14.56 1.05
N LEU A 137 8.97 -14.27 0.74
CA LEU A 137 9.72 -13.24 1.44
C LEU A 137 9.28 -11.82 1.04
N VAL A 138 8.92 -11.58 -0.22
CA VAL A 138 8.31 -10.30 -0.62
C VAL A 138 6.92 -10.13 0.01
N ALA A 139 6.17 -11.21 0.16
CA ALA A 139 4.87 -11.19 0.82
C ALA A 139 4.94 -10.74 2.30
N THR A 140 6.09 -10.88 2.98
CA THR A 140 6.27 -10.34 4.34
C THR A 140 6.16 -8.82 4.39
N TYR A 141 6.49 -8.11 3.30
CA TYR A 141 6.28 -6.68 3.21
C TYR A 141 4.79 -6.34 3.23
N GLN A 142 3.97 -7.04 2.43
CA GLN A 142 2.52 -6.86 2.42
C GLN A 142 1.87 -7.20 3.77
N PHE A 143 2.31 -8.30 4.41
CA PHE A 143 1.88 -8.64 5.77
C PHE A 143 2.15 -7.48 6.74
N ASN A 144 3.33 -6.88 6.68
CA ASN A 144 3.69 -5.77 7.57
C ASN A 144 2.86 -4.51 7.29
N ILE A 145 2.44 -4.24 6.05
CA ILE A 145 1.53 -3.12 5.74
C ILE A 145 0.21 -3.31 6.52
N VAL A 146 -0.46 -4.46 6.35
CA VAL A 146 -1.75 -4.68 7.01
C VAL A 146 -1.63 -4.82 8.52
N PHE A 147 -0.51 -5.32 9.02
CA PHE A 147 -0.20 -5.34 10.45
C PHE A 147 0.00 -3.90 11.00
N GLY A 148 0.69 -3.03 10.26
CA GLY A 148 0.83 -1.62 10.59
C GLY A 148 -0.52 -0.89 10.64
N ILE A 149 -1.43 -1.17 9.70
CA ILE A 149 -2.81 -0.66 9.70
C ILE A 149 -3.54 -1.06 10.99
N LEU A 150 -3.48 -2.33 11.37
CA LEU A 150 -4.10 -2.82 12.60
C LEU A 150 -3.53 -2.11 13.84
N ILE A 151 -2.20 -2.03 13.94
CA ILE A 151 -1.54 -1.38 15.08
C ILE A 151 -1.83 0.12 15.12
N ALA A 152 -2.00 0.80 13.99
CA ALA A 152 -2.40 2.20 13.93
C ALA A 152 -3.81 2.41 14.52
N PHE A 153 -4.82 1.62 14.11
CA PHE A 153 -6.16 1.69 14.71
C PHE A 153 -6.12 1.39 16.22
N PHE A 154 -5.37 0.36 16.62
CA PHE A 154 -5.27 -0.03 18.02
C PHE A 154 -4.54 1.02 18.86
N SER A 155 -3.45 1.61 18.37
CA SER A 155 -2.73 2.70 19.06
C SER A 155 -3.57 3.96 19.17
N ASN A 156 -4.31 4.32 18.12
CA ASN A 156 -5.26 5.45 18.17
C ASN A 156 -6.31 5.25 19.26
N TYR A 157 -6.87 4.03 19.35
CA TYR A 157 -7.81 3.69 20.42
C TYR A 157 -7.18 3.82 21.80
N LEU A 158 -6.01 3.21 22.03
CA LEU A 158 -5.34 3.28 23.33
C LEU A 158 -5.01 4.73 23.70
N ILE A 159 -4.37 5.47 22.80
CA ILE A 159 -3.97 6.86 23.06
C ILE A 159 -5.21 7.73 23.32
N GLY A 160 -6.25 7.62 22.51
CA GLY A 160 -7.50 8.37 22.68
C GLY A 160 -8.27 8.01 23.96
N SER A 161 -8.05 6.79 24.52
CA SER A 161 -8.68 6.37 25.78
C SER A 161 -7.97 6.88 27.02
N TYR A 162 -6.65 7.06 26.96
CA TYR A 162 -5.84 7.44 28.13
C TYR A 162 -5.36 8.90 28.11
N ILE A 163 -5.28 9.51 26.93
CA ILE A 163 -4.80 10.89 26.76
C ILE A 163 -5.95 11.76 26.30
N ILE A 164 -6.38 12.70 27.16
CA ILE A 164 -7.54 13.57 26.88
C ILE A 164 -7.10 14.79 26.06
N GLU A 165 -6.00 15.43 26.46
CA GLU A 165 -5.53 16.65 25.81
C GLU A 165 -4.47 16.35 24.73
N ASN A 166 -4.65 16.94 23.55
CA ASN A 166 -3.71 16.79 22.44
C ASN A 166 -3.40 15.33 22.05
N ALA A 167 -4.34 14.40 22.24
CA ALA A 167 -4.18 12.99 21.91
C ALA A 167 -3.68 12.76 20.46
N TRP A 168 -4.14 13.58 19.52
CA TRP A 168 -3.73 13.51 18.12
C TRP A 168 -2.21 13.66 17.92
N ARG A 169 -1.52 14.48 18.77
CA ARG A 169 -0.07 14.62 18.70
C ARG A 169 0.65 13.33 19.07
N TRP A 170 0.15 12.64 20.10
CA TRP A 170 0.68 11.36 20.54
C TRP A 170 0.37 10.25 19.52
N MET A 171 -0.83 10.26 18.92
CA MET A 171 -1.18 9.31 17.85
C MET A 171 -0.18 9.38 16.70
N LEU A 172 0.11 10.57 16.19
CA LEU A 172 1.08 10.75 15.11
C LEU A 172 2.53 10.54 15.58
N GLY A 173 2.88 11.04 16.77
CA GLY A 173 4.25 10.99 17.29
C GLY A 173 4.74 9.60 17.66
N ILE A 174 3.85 8.68 18.04
CA ILE A 174 4.23 7.30 18.43
C ILE A 174 4.92 6.53 17.30
N GLU A 175 4.65 6.91 16.06
CA GLU A 175 5.30 6.34 14.87
C GLU A 175 6.82 6.58 14.87
N ALA A 176 7.31 7.60 15.55
CA ALA A 176 8.74 7.85 15.69
C ALA A 176 9.49 6.65 16.32
N VAL A 177 8.84 5.90 17.21
CA VAL A 177 9.45 4.74 17.87
C VAL A 177 9.80 3.63 16.86
N PRO A 178 8.87 3.07 16.09
CA PRO A 178 9.21 2.08 15.08
C PRO A 178 10.09 2.65 13.96
N ALA A 179 10.00 3.95 13.65
CA ALA A 179 10.87 4.60 12.66
C ALA A 179 12.34 4.65 13.12
N ILE A 180 12.60 4.96 14.38
CA ILE A 180 13.96 4.91 14.97
C ILE A 180 14.48 3.47 14.95
N ILE A 181 13.68 2.50 15.39
CA ILE A 181 14.05 1.08 15.38
C ILE A 181 14.43 0.65 13.95
N TYR A 182 13.61 1.01 12.97
CA TYR A 182 13.88 0.74 11.56
C TYR A 182 15.19 1.36 11.10
N CYS A 183 15.44 2.64 11.37
CA CYS A 183 16.69 3.32 11.00
C CYS A 183 17.92 2.62 11.58
N VAL A 184 17.86 2.21 12.85
CA VAL A 184 18.96 1.51 13.51
C VAL A 184 19.18 0.13 12.87
N MET A 185 18.12 -0.63 12.65
CA MET A 185 18.21 -1.97 12.05
C MET A 185 18.74 -1.94 10.61
N ILE A 186 18.39 -0.94 9.81
CA ILE A 186 18.89 -0.78 8.42
C ILE A 186 20.41 -0.61 8.37
N LEU A 187 21.03 -0.03 9.39
CA LEU A 187 22.48 0.08 9.44
C LEU A 187 23.19 -1.29 9.46
N GLY A 188 22.52 -2.30 10.04
CA GLY A 188 23.04 -3.67 10.15
C GLY A 188 22.88 -4.54 8.90
N ILE A 189 22.06 -4.16 7.91
CA ILE A 189 21.87 -5.00 6.71
C ILE A 189 22.98 -4.77 5.65
N PRO A 190 23.25 -5.75 4.76
CA PRO A 190 24.21 -5.58 3.67
C PRO A 190 23.62 -4.73 2.53
N ASN A 191 24.48 -4.26 1.62
CA ASN A 191 24.02 -3.72 0.33
C ASN A 191 23.46 -4.83 -0.55
N SER A 192 22.65 -4.47 -1.56
CA SER A 192 22.18 -5.43 -2.56
C SER A 192 23.35 -5.96 -3.41
N PRO A 193 23.48 -7.30 -3.59
CA PRO A 193 24.51 -7.87 -4.47
C PRO A 193 24.38 -7.39 -5.92
N ARG A 194 23.14 -7.24 -6.40
CA ARG A 194 22.84 -6.76 -7.75
C ARG A 194 23.32 -5.32 -7.94
N TRP A 195 23.09 -4.45 -6.97
CA TRP A 195 23.53 -3.07 -7.04
C TRP A 195 25.06 -2.97 -6.97
N LEU A 196 25.72 -3.76 -6.11
CA LEU A 196 27.17 -3.82 -6.03
C LEU A 196 27.83 -4.19 -7.35
N LEU A 197 27.22 -5.13 -8.10
CA LEU A 197 27.72 -5.55 -9.42
C LEU A 197 27.51 -4.50 -10.51
N LEU A 198 26.36 -3.81 -10.51
CA LEU A 198 25.95 -2.97 -11.63
C LEU A 198 26.35 -1.51 -11.48
N ARG A 199 26.47 -1.01 -10.27
CA ARG A 199 26.69 0.41 -9.95
C ARG A 199 27.75 0.64 -8.87
N GLY A 200 27.90 -0.29 -7.95
CA GLY A 200 28.82 -0.17 -6.81
C GLY A 200 30.28 -0.48 -7.16
N ASN A 201 30.55 -1.02 -8.34
CA ASN A 201 31.86 -1.44 -8.82
C ASN A 201 32.68 -2.30 -7.83
N ASP A 202 31.98 -3.11 -7.01
CA ASP A 202 32.58 -3.96 -5.98
C ASP A 202 32.15 -5.42 -6.22
N GLU A 203 32.73 -6.02 -7.26
CA GLU A 203 32.42 -7.40 -7.66
C GLU A 203 32.87 -8.41 -6.59
N ALA A 204 34.01 -8.15 -5.90
CA ALA A 204 34.48 -9.04 -4.85
C ALA A 204 33.52 -9.15 -3.69
N LYS A 205 32.98 -8.02 -3.24
CA LYS A 205 31.98 -7.98 -2.18
C LYS A 205 30.64 -8.56 -2.61
N ALA A 206 30.22 -8.32 -3.86
CA ALA A 206 29.01 -8.91 -4.42
C ALA A 206 29.13 -10.44 -4.50
N LYS A 207 30.27 -10.98 -4.95
CA LYS A 207 30.55 -12.41 -5.02
C LYS A 207 30.49 -13.05 -3.64
N LYS A 208 31.17 -12.47 -2.64
CA LYS A 208 31.14 -12.94 -1.25
C LYS A 208 29.72 -12.97 -0.70
N LEU A 209 28.93 -11.93 -0.97
CA LEU A 209 27.56 -11.84 -0.49
C LEU A 209 26.64 -12.86 -1.18
N LEU A 210 26.77 -13.06 -2.51
CA LEU A 210 26.02 -14.11 -3.22
C LEU A 210 26.31 -15.51 -2.70
N GLN A 211 27.58 -15.81 -2.39
CA GLN A 211 27.98 -17.08 -1.75
C GLN A 211 27.35 -17.26 -0.37
N GLN A 212 27.25 -16.18 0.42
CA GLN A 212 26.62 -16.21 1.73
C GLN A 212 25.09 -16.40 1.66
N LEU A 213 24.45 -15.79 0.65
CA LEU A 213 22.98 -15.85 0.47
C LEU A 213 22.52 -17.23 -0.05
N ASP A 214 23.31 -17.87 -0.89
CA ASP A 214 22.99 -19.17 -1.47
C ASP A 214 24.28 -19.97 -1.74
N PRO A 215 24.79 -20.71 -0.74
CA PRO A 215 26.03 -21.44 -0.83
C PRO A 215 26.06 -22.54 -1.88
N LEU A 216 24.88 -23.03 -2.30
CA LEU A 216 24.73 -24.10 -3.30
C LEU A 216 24.60 -23.59 -4.74
N ALA A 217 24.38 -22.30 -4.93
CA ALA A 217 24.22 -21.73 -6.26
C ALA A 217 25.58 -21.48 -6.95
N ASN A 218 25.61 -21.66 -8.26
CA ASN A 218 26.75 -21.25 -9.08
C ASN A 218 26.82 -19.72 -9.14
N VAL A 219 27.69 -19.13 -8.33
CA VAL A 219 27.83 -17.67 -8.19
C VAL A 219 28.29 -17.01 -9.49
N GLU A 220 29.16 -17.66 -10.28
CA GLU A 220 29.65 -17.12 -11.55
C GLU A 220 28.52 -17.02 -12.58
N GLU A 221 27.67 -18.02 -12.67
CA GLU A 221 26.46 -17.99 -13.53
C GLU A 221 25.50 -16.90 -13.11
N ARG A 222 25.27 -16.72 -11.79
CA ARG A 222 24.45 -15.62 -11.27
C ARG A 222 25.00 -14.25 -11.62
N ILE A 223 26.31 -14.05 -11.49
CA ILE A 223 26.97 -12.80 -11.88
C ILE A 223 26.79 -12.54 -13.38
N LYS A 224 27.01 -13.55 -14.23
CA LYS A 224 26.79 -13.44 -15.69
C LYS A 224 25.32 -13.10 -16.01
N ALA A 225 24.37 -13.76 -15.36
CA ALA A 225 22.95 -13.50 -15.55
C ALA A 225 22.56 -12.06 -15.15
N ILE A 226 23.09 -11.56 -14.02
CA ILE A 226 22.85 -10.19 -13.57
C ILE A 226 23.45 -9.18 -14.58
N LYS A 227 24.69 -9.36 -15.00
CA LYS A 227 25.34 -8.49 -16.00
C LYS A 227 24.59 -8.49 -17.34
N LYS A 228 24.13 -9.67 -17.81
CA LYS A 228 23.34 -9.80 -19.05
C LYS A 228 21.96 -9.12 -18.98
N SER A 229 21.35 -9.02 -17.77
CA SER A 229 20.03 -8.41 -17.61
C SER A 229 19.98 -6.91 -17.90
N VAL A 230 21.12 -6.22 -17.94
CA VAL A 230 21.24 -4.78 -18.23
C VAL A 230 21.05 -4.47 -19.72
N PHE A 231 21.39 -5.40 -20.61
CA PHE A 231 21.37 -5.18 -22.06
C PHE A 231 19.99 -5.40 -22.71
N ARG A 232 18.89 -5.36 -21.95
CA ARG A 232 17.56 -5.49 -22.55
C ARG A 232 17.18 -4.21 -23.28
N LYS A 233 16.79 -4.37 -24.57
CA LYS A 233 16.32 -3.27 -25.45
C LYS A 233 15.10 -2.58 -24.79
N GLN A 234 15.20 -1.28 -24.58
CA GLN A 234 14.05 -0.48 -24.16
C GLN A 234 13.05 -0.42 -25.32
N THR A 235 11.84 -0.84 -25.07
CA THR A 235 10.71 -0.70 -26.00
C THR A 235 9.87 0.52 -25.58
N ASN A 236 9.30 1.22 -26.55
CA ASN A 236 8.44 2.38 -26.26
C ASN A 236 7.13 1.89 -25.62
N PHE A 237 6.89 2.29 -24.37
CA PHE A 237 5.69 1.92 -23.61
C PHE A 237 4.39 2.39 -24.28
N PHE A 238 4.39 3.57 -24.90
CA PHE A 238 3.24 4.17 -25.57
C PHE A 238 3.21 3.91 -27.09
N SER A 239 3.79 2.81 -27.54
CA SER A 239 3.82 2.45 -28.97
C SER A 239 2.48 1.96 -29.56
N GLY A 240 1.40 1.99 -28.79
CA GLY A 240 0.06 1.52 -29.21
C GLY A 240 -0.14 0.00 -29.05
N GLN A 241 0.91 -0.81 -29.16
CA GLN A 241 0.80 -2.26 -29.00
C GLN A 241 0.42 -2.69 -27.57
N TYR A 242 0.68 -1.84 -26.57
CA TYR A 242 0.40 -2.12 -25.15
C TYR A 242 -0.90 -1.46 -24.64
N ASN A 243 -1.73 -0.91 -25.51
CA ASN A 243 -2.96 -0.20 -25.11
C ASN A 243 -3.89 -1.07 -24.25
N LYS A 244 -4.03 -2.36 -24.58
CA LYS A 244 -4.89 -3.28 -23.83
C LYS A 244 -4.37 -3.54 -22.40
N PRO A 245 -3.09 -3.94 -22.18
CA PRO A 245 -2.52 -4.03 -20.84
C PRO A 245 -2.56 -2.70 -20.06
N ILE A 246 -2.29 -1.56 -20.72
CA ILE A 246 -2.34 -0.22 -20.12
C ILE A 246 -3.76 0.06 -19.59
N LEU A 247 -4.78 -0.17 -20.42
CA LEU A 247 -6.18 0.03 -20.03
C LEU A 247 -6.60 -0.90 -18.90
N LEU A 248 -6.19 -2.17 -18.93
CA LEU A 248 -6.48 -3.13 -17.85
C LEU A 248 -5.85 -2.72 -16.53
N ALA A 249 -4.59 -2.27 -16.53
CA ALA A 249 -3.90 -1.79 -15.32
C ALA A 249 -4.55 -0.51 -14.79
N PHE A 250 -4.88 0.44 -15.69
CA PHE A 250 -5.57 1.67 -15.32
C PHE A 250 -6.94 1.38 -14.68
N LEU A 251 -7.78 0.59 -15.34
CA LEU A 251 -9.13 0.28 -14.83
C LEU A 251 -9.10 -0.49 -13.52
N LEU A 252 -8.16 -1.43 -13.36
CA LEU A 252 -8.02 -2.15 -12.10
C LEU A 252 -7.65 -1.21 -10.95
N ALA A 253 -6.67 -0.32 -11.15
CA ALA A 253 -6.25 0.65 -10.15
C ALA A 253 -7.33 1.73 -9.88
N PHE A 254 -8.04 2.17 -10.91
CA PHE A 254 -9.18 3.07 -10.80
C PHE A 254 -10.31 2.45 -9.96
N PHE A 255 -10.80 1.26 -10.34
CA PHE A 255 -11.86 0.58 -9.59
C PHE A 255 -11.44 0.26 -8.16
N ASN A 256 -10.17 0.01 -7.90
CA ASN A 256 -9.67 -0.17 -6.54
C ASN A 256 -9.99 1.05 -5.67
N GLN A 257 -9.79 2.24 -6.17
CA GLN A 257 -10.01 3.46 -5.41
C GLN A 257 -11.48 3.88 -5.35
N VAL A 258 -12.21 3.80 -6.46
CA VAL A 258 -13.65 4.11 -6.48
C VAL A 258 -14.53 3.05 -5.83
N SER A 259 -13.94 2.00 -5.23
CA SER A 259 -14.61 1.12 -4.28
C SER A 259 -14.95 1.82 -2.96
N GLY A 260 -14.26 2.92 -2.65
CA GLY A 260 -14.38 3.64 -1.40
C GLY A 260 -13.47 3.13 -0.28
N ILE A 261 -12.48 2.27 -0.58
CA ILE A 261 -11.61 1.70 0.47
C ILE A 261 -10.87 2.77 1.26
N ASN A 262 -10.27 3.77 0.59
CA ASN A 262 -9.57 4.84 1.29
C ASN A 262 -10.52 5.83 1.96
N PHE A 263 -11.72 6.08 1.38
CA PHE A 263 -12.78 6.80 2.06
C PHE A 263 -13.09 6.17 3.42
N ILE A 264 -13.26 4.83 3.46
CA ILE A 264 -13.59 4.11 4.69
C ILE A 264 -12.39 4.10 5.66
N LEU A 265 -11.20 3.73 5.21
CA LEU A 265 -10.04 3.56 6.09
C LEU A 265 -9.57 4.88 6.73
N TYR A 266 -9.57 5.98 5.99
CA TYR A 266 -9.13 7.29 6.49
C TYR A 266 -10.16 7.99 7.36
N TYR A 267 -11.46 7.72 7.14
CA TYR A 267 -12.54 8.43 7.81
C TYR A 267 -13.44 7.51 8.64
N ALA A 268 -12.96 6.31 9.01
CA ALA A 268 -13.73 5.34 9.79
C ALA A 268 -14.36 5.93 11.06
N PRO A 269 -13.62 6.66 11.93
CA PRO A 269 -14.24 7.25 13.13
C PRO A 269 -15.36 8.23 12.78
N ARG A 270 -15.21 9.04 11.73
CA ARG A 270 -16.21 10.00 11.27
C ARG A 270 -17.46 9.33 10.73
N ILE A 271 -17.30 8.22 9.98
CA ILE A 271 -18.40 7.43 9.46
C ILE A 271 -19.18 6.77 10.62
N PHE A 272 -18.49 6.28 11.62
CA PHE A 272 -19.10 5.64 12.79
C PHE A 272 -19.82 6.64 13.69
N GLU A 273 -19.31 7.86 13.83
CA GLU A 273 -20.02 8.94 14.51
C GLU A 273 -21.30 9.31 13.77
N ALA A 274 -21.26 9.42 12.43
CA ALA A 274 -22.44 9.64 11.60
C ALA A 274 -23.48 8.50 11.70
N ALA A 275 -23.03 7.29 12.04
CA ALA A 275 -23.89 6.13 12.33
C ALA A 275 -24.45 6.10 13.77
N GLY A 276 -24.21 7.15 14.56
CA GLY A 276 -24.73 7.27 15.93
C GLY A 276 -23.85 6.61 17.01
N ILE A 277 -22.63 6.20 16.69
CA ILE A 277 -21.67 5.74 17.70
C ILE A 277 -21.12 6.97 18.44
N ASN A 278 -21.15 6.96 19.76
CA ASN A 278 -20.56 8.03 20.56
C ASN A 278 -19.10 8.28 20.20
N GLN A 279 -18.69 9.53 20.12
CA GLN A 279 -17.36 9.94 19.72
C GLN A 279 -16.23 9.21 20.49
N SER A 280 -16.43 8.94 21.79
CA SER A 280 -15.51 8.16 22.61
C SER A 280 -15.31 6.72 22.14
N ASN A 281 -16.30 6.14 21.46
CA ASN A 281 -16.30 4.74 21.02
C ASN A 281 -15.94 4.57 19.53
N THR A 282 -15.79 5.66 18.76
CA THR A 282 -15.50 5.56 17.33
C THR A 282 -14.11 4.96 17.05
N LEU A 283 -13.15 5.23 17.90
CA LEU A 283 -11.80 4.69 17.77
C LEU A 283 -11.76 3.17 18.01
N ILE A 284 -12.44 2.68 19.05
CA ILE A 284 -12.53 1.22 19.27
C ILE A 284 -13.36 0.53 18.18
N ALA A 285 -14.40 1.19 17.67
CA ALA A 285 -15.20 0.67 16.54
C ALA A 285 -14.39 0.55 15.24
N SER A 286 -13.26 1.26 15.12
CA SER A 286 -12.35 1.15 13.98
C SER A 286 -11.37 -0.02 14.06
N VAL A 287 -11.10 -0.57 15.25
CA VAL A 287 -10.16 -1.69 15.44
C VAL A 287 -10.56 -2.96 14.68
N PRO A 288 -11.84 -3.39 14.66
CA PRO A 288 -12.29 -4.53 13.85
C PRO A 288 -11.89 -4.42 12.37
N ILE A 289 -11.89 -3.22 11.78
CA ILE A 289 -11.45 -2.99 10.40
C ILE A 289 -10.01 -3.49 10.19
N GLY A 290 -9.09 -3.14 11.10
CA GLY A 290 -7.70 -3.58 11.04
C GLY A 290 -7.57 -5.10 11.20
N ILE A 291 -8.35 -5.69 12.12
CA ILE A 291 -8.32 -7.14 12.38
C ILE A 291 -8.77 -7.91 11.13
N VAL A 292 -9.93 -7.57 10.57
CA VAL A 292 -10.46 -8.27 9.40
C VAL A 292 -9.56 -8.03 8.18
N ASN A 293 -9.01 -6.82 8.01
CA ASN A 293 -8.07 -6.54 6.94
C ASN A 293 -6.84 -7.46 7.01
N LEU A 294 -6.26 -7.65 8.19
CA LEU A 294 -5.13 -8.56 8.39
C LEU A 294 -5.49 -10.00 8.06
N ILE A 295 -6.57 -10.53 8.65
CA ILE A 295 -7.01 -11.93 8.48
C ILE A 295 -7.32 -12.21 7.01
N PHE A 296 -8.12 -11.37 6.39
CA PHE A 296 -8.60 -11.61 5.02
C PHE A 296 -7.54 -11.29 3.96
N THR A 297 -6.55 -10.43 4.24
CA THR A 297 -5.36 -10.28 3.37
C THR A 297 -4.53 -11.56 3.36
N LEU A 298 -4.28 -12.18 4.53
CA LEU A 298 -3.57 -13.46 4.60
C LEU A 298 -4.34 -14.56 3.86
N LEU A 299 -5.65 -14.60 4.01
CA LEU A 299 -6.52 -15.53 3.28
C LEU A 299 -6.46 -15.27 1.76
N GLY A 300 -6.52 -14.01 1.33
CA GLY A 300 -6.42 -13.62 -0.08
C GLY A 300 -5.09 -14.04 -0.70
N MET A 301 -3.97 -13.82 0.00
CA MET A 301 -2.64 -14.26 -0.42
C MET A 301 -2.54 -15.78 -0.56
N TYR A 302 -3.24 -16.55 0.28
CA TYR A 302 -3.30 -18.00 0.16
C TYR A 302 -4.20 -18.47 -1.00
N LEU A 303 -5.30 -17.78 -1.24
CA LEU A 303 -6.30 -18.16 -2.23
C LEU A 303 -5.93 -17.76 -3.67
N ILE A 304 -5.10 -16.74 -3.86
CA ILE A 304 -4.81 -16.17 -5.19
C ILE A 304 -4.24 -17.20 -6.16
N ASP A 305 -3.38 -18.10 -5.69
CA ASP A 305 -2.81 -19.16 -6.51
C ASP A 305 -3.73 -20.39 -6.65
N LYS A 306 -4.70 -20.54 -5.72
CA LYS A 306 -5.68 -21.63 -5.76
C LYS A 306 -6.89 -21.33 -6.62
N MET A 307 -7.42 -20.12 -6.54
CA MET A 307 -8.67 -19.72 -7.21
C MET A 307 -8.43 -18.94 -8.50
N GLY A 308 -7.33 -18.18 -8.57
CA GLY A 308 -7.02 -17.32 -9.72
C GLY A 308 -7.50 -15.87 -9.52
N ARG A 309 -7.01 -15.00 -10.41
CA ARG A 309 -7.16 -13.54 -10.24
C ARG A 309 -8.59 -13.09 -10.56
N LYS A 310 -9.14 -13.58 -11.66
CA LYS A 310 -10.49 -13.23 -12.11
C LYS A 310 -11.58 -13.72 -11.14
N GLN A 311 -11.40 -14.92 -10.58
CA GLN A 311 -12.38 -15.49 -9.65
C GLN A 311 -12.39 -14.71 -8.32
N LEU A 312 -11.20 -14.40 -7.76
CA LEU A 312 -11.12 -13.59 -6.54
C LEU A 312 -11.68 -12.18 -6.73
N MET A 313 -11.41 -11.55 -7.87
CA MET A 313 -12.01 -10.26 -8.22
C MET A 313 -13.54 -10.33 -8.33
N THR A 314 -14.08 -11.43 -8.87
CA THR A 314 -15.53 -11.63 -8.95
C THR A 314 -16.15 -11.76 -7.56
N ILE A 315 -15.56 -12.59 -6.67
CA ILE A 315 -16.03 -12.78 -5.30
C ILE A 315 -15.93 -11.45 -4.53
N GLY A 316 -14.79 -10.76 -4.63
CA GLY A 316 -14.61 -9.44 -4.02
C GLY A 316 -15.64 -8.42 -4.50
N SER A 317 -15.92 -8.38 -5.83
CA SER A 317 -16.93 -7.46 -6.38
C SER A 317 -18.34 -7.73 -5.86
N ILE A 318 -18.75 -9.00 -5.77
CA ILE A 318 -20.05 -9.37 -5.19
C ILE A 318 -20.08 -8.99 -3.71
N GLY A 319 -19.00 -9.28 -2.96
CA GLY A 319 -18.89 -8.89 -1.57
C GLY A 319 -18.97 -7.37 -1.36
N TYR A 320 -18.31 -6.57 -2.21
CA TYR A 320 -18.42 -5.12 -2.18
C TYR A 320 -19.87 -4.64 -2.37
N ILE A 321 -20.53 -5.14 -3.43
CA ILE A 321 -21.89 -4.73 -3.75
C ILE A 321 -22.82 -5.02 -2.57
N THR A 322 -22.79 -6.25 -2.06
CA THR A 322 -23.68 -6.66 -0.96
C THR A 322 -23.42 -5.88 0.33
N THR A 323 -22.14 -5.67 0.67
CA THR A 323 -21.80 -4.99 1.93
C THR A 323 -22.02 -3.48 1.86
N LEU A 324 -21.73 -2.83 0.73
CA LEU A 324 -21.99 -1.40 0.53
C LEU A 324 -23.50 -1.09 0.52
N PHE A 325 -24.31 -1.96 -0.10
CA PHE A 325 -25.77 -1.87 0.03
C PHE A 325 -26.21 -2.09 1.49
N GLY A 326 -25.58 -3.01 2.20
CA GLY A 326 -25.85 -3.22 3.64
C GLY A 326 -25.53 -1.98 4.48
N VAL A 327 -24.41 -1.28 4.21
CA VAL A 327 -24.09 0.00 4.87
C VAL A 327 -25.16 1.05 4.55
N ALA A 328 -25.47 1.24 3.26
CA ALA A 328 -26.47 2.22 2.83
C ALA A 328 -27.85 1.94 3.46
N TRP A 329 -28.25 0.67 3.48
CA TRP A 329 -29.49 0.23 4.12
C TRP A 329 -29.49 0.49 5.63
N SER A 330 -28.38 0.21 6.33
CA SER A 330 -28.24 0.48 7.77
C SER A 330 -28.45 1.96 8.10
N PHE A 331 -27.85 2.86 7.30
CA PHE A 331 -28.08 4.31 7.44
C PHE A 331 -29.52 4.72 7.11
N HIS A 332 -30.12 4.09 6.10
CA HIS A 332 -31.48 4.42 5.67
C HIS A 332 -32.53 4.12 6.74
N ILE A 333 -32.39 2.99 7.44
CA ILE A 333 -33.35 2.59 8.51
C ILE A 333 -32.99 3.17 9.88
N GLY A 334 -31.90 3.96 10.00
CA GLY A 334 -31.43 4.47 11.29
C GLY A 334 -30.99 3.36 12.25
N ALA A 335 -30.37 2.29 11.74
CA ALA A 335 -29.95 1.16 12.55
C ALA A 335 -28.86 1.56 13.58
N GLU A 336 -28.71 0.75 14.62
CA GLU A 336 -27.61 0.92 15.57
C GLU A 336 -26.26 0.94 14.86
N GLY A 337 -25.35 1.85 15.28
CA GLY A 337 -24.06 2.07 14.62
C GLY A 337 -23.18 0.82 14.49
N TRP A 338 -23.34 -0.17 15.36
CA TRP A 338 -22.61 -1.44 15.29
C TRP A 338 -22.96 -2.29 14.06
N LEU A 339 -24.18 -2.13 13.51
CA LEU A 339 -24.53 -2.77 12.24
C LEU A 339 -23.72 -2.17 11.07
N VAL A 340 -23.48 -0.86 11.11
CA VAL A 340 -22.60 -0.17 10.14
C VAL A 340 -21.16 -0.68 10.28
N VAL A 341 -20.64 -0.84 11.52
CA VAL A 341 -19.31 -1.43 11.77
C VAL A 341 -19.20 -2.83 11.18
N PHE A 342 -20.24 -3.66 11.34
CA PHE A 342 -20.28 -5.01 10.78
C PHE A 342 -20.18 -4.98 9.25
N PHE A 343 -21.03 -4.22 8.56
CA PHE A 343 -20.99 -4.18 7.09
C PHE A 343 -19.74 -3.53 6.55
N ILE A 344 -19.16 -2.51 7.19
CA ILE A 344 -17.87 -1.92 6.84
C ILE A 344 -16.74 -2.94 7.02
N SER A 345 -16.74 -3.70 8.10
CA SER A 345 -15.75 -4.78 8.30
C SER A 345 -15.88 -5.87 7.25
N ALA A 346 -17.11 -6.25 6.88
CA ALA A 346 -17.36 -7.20 5.81
C ALA A 346 -16.94 -6.66 4.42
N PHE A 347 -17.12 -5.35 4.18
CA PHE A 347 -16.61 -4.67 2.98
C PHE A 347 -15.07 -4.76 2.92
N VAL A 348 -14.36 -4.44 4.01
CA VAL A 348 -12.91 -4.51 4.07
C VAL A 348 -12.41 -5.95 3.88
N SER A 349 -13.14 -6.94 4.43
CA SER A 349 -12.85 -8.37 4.19
C SER A 349 -12.95 -8.72 2.71
N SER A 350 -13.98 -8.24 2.02
CA SER A 350 -14.19 -8.43 0.58
C SER A 350 -13.10 -7.75 -0.25
N HIS A 351 -12.66 -6.56 0.18
CA HIS A 351 -11.52 -5.85 -0.41
C HIS A 351 -10.24 -6.68 -0.29
N ALA A 352 -9.91 -7.12 0.90
CA ALA A 352 -8.67 -7.82 1.19
C ALA A 352 -8.52 -9.12 0.39
N ILE A 353 -9.60 -9.91 0.24
CA ILE A 353 -9.60 -11.14 -0.59
C ILE A 353 -9.57 -10.82 -2.10
N GLY A 354 -10.33 -9.83 -2.53
CA GLY A 354 -10.50 -9.46 -3.93
C GLY A 354 -9.36 -8.59 -4.43
N GLN A 355 -9.60 -7.30 -4.49
CA GLN A 355 -8.66 -6.33 -5.06
C GLN A 355 -7.35 -6.22 -4.29
N GLY A 356 -7.38 -6.25 -2.97
CA GLY A 356 -6.19 -6.14 -2.13
C GLY A 356 -5.14 -7.20 -2.43
N ALA A 357 -5.58 -8.46 -2.65
CA ALA A 357 -4.70 -9.56 -3.02
C ALA A 357 -4.30 -9.53 -4.50
N VAL A 358 -5.21 -9.13 -5.40
CA VAL A 358 -5.07 -9.33 -6.85
C VAL A 358 -4.34 -8.20 -7.56
N ILE A 359 -4.53 -6.94 -7.16
CA ILE A 359 -4.14 -5.76 -7.94
C ILE A 359 -2.66 -5.80 -8.41
N TRP A 360 -1.72 -5.95 -7.49
CA TRP A 360 -0.29 -5.88 -7.83
C TRP A 360 0.21 -7.10 -8.58
N VAL A 361 -0.34 -8.27 -8.26
CA VAL A 361 0.00 -9.53 -8.94
C VAL A 361 -0.48 -9.46 -10.38
N PHE A 362 -1.74 -9.12 -10.63
CA PHE A 362 -2.30 -9.03 -11.96
C PHE A 362 -1.58 -7.99 -12.82
N ILE A 363 -1.32 -6.77 -12.31
CA ILE A 363 -0.58 -5.75 -13.05
C ILE A 363 0.81 -6.26 -13.43
N SER A 364 1.50 -6.99 -12.55
CA SER A 364 2.82 -7.54 -12.86
C SER A 364 2.81 -8.64 -13.91
N GLU A 365 1.69 -9.36 -14.07
CA GLU A 365 1.53 -10.49 -14.99
C GLU A 365 1.12 -10.08 -16.40
N ILE A 366 0.38 -8.96 -16.57
CA ILE A 366 -0.14 -8.53 -17.87
C ILE A 366 0.89 -7.77 -18.73
N PHE A 367 2.03 -7.39 -18.17
CA PHE A 367 3.07 -6.68 -18.91
C PHE A 367 4.29 -7.57 -19.19
N PRO A 368 4.82 -7.55 -20.45
CA PRO A 368 6.08 -8.18 -20.78
C PRO A 368 7.23 -7.70 -19.88
N ASN A 369 8.24 -8.56 -19.71
CA ASN A 369 9.39 -8.24 -18.88
C ASN A 369 10.13 -6.94 -19.28
N SER A 370 10.08 -6.56 -20.58
CA SER A 370 10.75 -5.37 -21.12
C SER A 370 10.15 -4.05 -20.62
N ILE A 371 8.84 -4.03 -20.35
CA ILE A 371 8.09 -2.82 -19.96
C ILE A 371 7.34 -2.98 -18.64
N ARG A 372 7.52 -4.10 -17.93
CA ARG A 372 6.81 -4.37 -16.67
C ARG A 372 6.99 -3.27 -15.63
N ALA A 373 8.18 -2.69 -15.53
CA ALA A 373 8.42 -1.58 -14.61
C ALA A 373 7.53 -0.37 -14.92
N ASN A 374 7.38 -0.03 -16.21
CA ASN A 374 6.51 1.07 -16.66
C ASN A 374 5.03 0.75 -16.35
N GLY A 375 4.59 -0.50 -16.59
CA GLY A 375 3.24 -0.95 -16.28
C GLY A 375 2.93 -0.90 -14.78
N MET A 376 3.87 -1.33 -13.93
CA MET A 376 3.76 -1.22 -12.48
C MET A 376 3.71 0.24 -12.02
N SER A 377 4.53 1.11 -12.62
CA SER A 377 4.52 2.54 -12.32
C SER A 377 3.19 3.20 -12.72
N LEU A 378 2.62 2.83 -13.89
CA LEU A 378 1.31 3.30 -14.31
C LEU A 378 0.22 2.88 -13.30
N GLY A 379 0.17 1.60 -12.97
CA GLY A 379 -0.83 1.08 -12.02
C GLY A 379 -0.69 1.72 -10.64
N SER A 380 0.54 1.84 -10.13
CA SER A 380 0.81 2.48 -8.84
C SER A 380 0.49 3.98 -8.87
N GLY A 381 0.89 4.69 -9.94
CA GLY A 381 0.56 6.11 -10.12
C GLY A 381 -0.94 6.35 -10.15
N THR A 382 -1.68 5.56 -10.95
CA THR A 382 -3.15 5.64 -11.00
C THR A 382 -3.76 5.39 -9.62
N HIS A 383 -3.33 4.33 -8.92
CA HIS A 383 -3.82 3.98 -7.60
C HIS A 383 -3.65 5.14 -6.61
N TRP A 384 -2.44 5.69 -6.49
CA TRP A 384 -2.17 6.74 -5.51
C TRP A 384 -2.78 8.09 -5.86
N VAL A 385 -2.87 8.44 -7.15
CA VAL A 385 -3.57 9.66 -7.59
C VAL A 385 -5.05 9.60 -7.23
N PHE A 386 -5.75 8.50 -7.55
CA PHE A 386 -7.16 8.36 -7.18
C PHE A 386 -7.36 8.23 -5.66
N ALA A 387 -6.42 7.58 -4.93
CA ALA A 387 -6.43 7.57 -3.47
C ALA A 387 -6.37 8.99 -2.90
N ALA A 388 -5.43 9.82 -3.40
CA ALA A 388 -5.29 11.20 -2.99
C ALA A 388 -6.54 12.04 -3.31
N ILE A 389 -7.11 11.90 -4.51
CA ILE A 389 -8.31 12.62 -4.93
C ILE A 389 -9.50 12.25 -4.03
N ILE A 390 -9.77 10.94 -3.82
CA ILE A 390 -10.90 10.50 -2.99
C ILE A 390 -10.73 10.99 -1.57
N THR A 391 -9.55 10.84 -0.97
CA THR A 391 -9.29 11.32 0.39
C THR A 391 -9.42 12.85 0.49
N MET A 392 -8.96 13.57 -0.53
CA MET A 392 -9.03 15.03 -0.62
C MET A 392 -10.48 15.56 -0.62
N ILE A 393 -11.37 14.93 -1.41
CA ILE A 393 -12.74 15.40 -1.56
C ILE A 393 -13.67 14.92 -0.43
N THR A 394 -13.27 13.90 0.32
CA THR A 394 -14.13 13.23 1.31
C THR A 394 -14.76 14.16 2.34
N PRO A 395 -14.05 15.11 2.99
CA PRO A 395 -14.71 16.00 3.96
C PRO A 395 -15.85 16.80 3.34
N ALA A 396 -15.65 17.36 2.14
CA ALA A 396 -16.69 18.10 1.42
C ALA A 396 -17.83 17.20 0.94
N VAL A 397 -17.55 15.95 0.55
CA VAL A 397 -18.58 14.97 0.17
C VAL A 397 -19.43 14.55 1.37
N LEU A 398 -18.81 14.32 2.53
CA LEU A 398 -19.50 13.98 3.77
C LEU A 398 -20.42 15.11 4.26
N SER A 399 -20.06 16.37 4.01
CA SER A 399 -20.89 17.54 4.37
C SER A 399 -22.02 17.80 3.35
N ALA A 400 -21.82 17.45 2.08
CA ALA A 400 -22.77 17.75 1.00
C ALA A 400 -23.81 16.64 0.75
N PHE A 401 -23.49 15.38 1.03
CA PHE A 401 -24.32 14.24 0.68
C PHE A 401 -24.62 13.35 1.90
N SER A 402 -25.77 12.71 1.86
CA SER A 402 -26.12 11.73 2.89
C SER A 402 -25.21 10.49 2.79
N PRO A 403 -24.90 9.83 3.91
CA PRO A 403 -24.17 8.56 3.89
C PRO A 403 -24.78 7.52 2.94
N VAL A 404 -26.11 7.43 2.89
CA VAL A 404 -26.84 6.54 1.97
C VAL A 404 -26.41 6.78 0.52
N THR A 405 -26.42 8.05 0.07
CA THR A 405 -26.05 8.43 -1.30
C THR A 405 -24.61 8.05 -1.60
N ILE A 406 -23.70 8.31 -0.66
CA ILE A 406 -22.25 8.02 -0.83
C ILE A 406 -22.01 6.52 -0.99
N PHE A 407 -22.59 5.69 -0.11
CA PHE A 407 -22.38 4.24 -0.17
C PHE A 407 -23.09 3.61 -1.38
N LEU A 408 -24.23 4.13 -1.82
CA LEU A 408 -24.88 3.70 -3.07
C LEU A 408 -24.05 4.07 -4.31
N PHE A 409 -23.38 5.21 -4.31
CA PHE A 409 -22.44 5.56 -5.38
C PHE A 409 -21.29 4.54 -5.48
N PHE A 410 -20.65 4.20 -4.36
CA PHE A 410 -19.58 3.19 -4.35
C PHE A 410 -20.11 1.80 -4.76
N ALA A 411 -21.32 1.42 -4.30
CA ALA A 411 -21.95 0.16 -4.73
C ALA A 411 -22.20 0.12 -6.24
N GLY A 412 -22.67 1.23 -6.83
CA GLY A 412 -22.87 1.38 -8.27
C GLY A 412 -21.54 1.20 -9.04
N MET A 413 -20.46 1.82 -8.56
CA MET A 413 -19.12 1.66 -9.16
C MET A 413 -18.64 0.20 -9.10
N MET A 414 -18.97 -0.53 -8.04
CA MET A 414 -18.62 -1.95 -7.91
C MET A 414 -19.46 -2.86 -8.82
N ILE A 415 -20.68 -2.46 -9.19
CA ILE A 415 -21.45 -3.15 -10.24
C ILE A 415 -20.71 -2.99 -11.60
N PHE A 416 -20.26 -1.79 -11.95
CA PHE A 416 -19.45 -1.58 -13.16
C PHE A 416 -18.15 -2.37 -13.12
N GLN A 417 -17.47 -2.44 -11.97
CA GLN A 417 -16.32 -3.30 -11.79
C GLN A 417 -16.65 -4.77 -12.05
N LEU A 418 -17.75 -5.29 -11.49
CA LEU A 418 -18.16 -6.69 -11.67
C LEU A 418 -18.40 -7.00 -13.14
N ILE A 419 -19.09 -6.13 -13.87
CA ILE A 419 -19.33 -6.25 -15.31
C ILE A 419 -17.98 -6.28 -16.06
N TRP A 420 -17.08 -5.34 -15.75
CA TRP A 420 -15.75 -5.28 -16.36
C TRP A 420 -14.93 -6.54 -16.07
N VAL A 421 -14.89 -7.02 -14.83
CA VAL A 421 -14.18 -8.25 -14.45
C VAL A 421 -14.70 -9.45 -15.25
N ARG A 422 -16.02 -9.59 -15.34
CA ARG A 422 -16.64 -10.72 -16.04
C ARG A 422 -16.38 -10.69 -17.55
N THR A 423 -16.41 -9.51 -18.16
CA THR A 423 -16.41 -9.34 -19.63
C THR A 423 -15.01 -9.08 -20.21
N LYS A 424 -14.14 -8.34 -19.51
CA LYS A 424 -12.88 -7.83 -20.08
C LYS A 424 -11.62 -8.31 -19.37
N MET A 425 -11.68 -8.66 -18.09
CA MET A 425 -10.51 -9.11 -17.34
C MET A 425 -10.14 -10.55 -17.74
N PRO A 426 -8.91 -10.81 -18.24
CA PRO A 426 -8.45 -12.17 -18.50
C PRO A 426 -8.06 -12.88 -17.19
N GLU A 427 -8.12 -14.22 -17.19
CA GLU A 427 -7.50 -15.02 -16.14
C GLU A 427 -6.03 -15.24 -16.48
N THR A 428 -5.15 -14.97 -15.52
CA THR A 428 -3.71 -15.11 -15.68
C THR A 428 -3.13 -16.32 -14.95
N LYS A 429 -3.91 -16.93 -14.05
CA LYS A 429 -3.48 -18.11 -13.29
C LYS A 429 -3.06 -19.26 -14.20
N GLY A 430 -1.87 -19.81 -13.93
CA GLY A 430 -1.37 -21.00 -14.60
C GLY A 430 -0.87 -20.78 -16.03
N LYS A 431 -0.98 -19.55 -16.56
CA LYS A 431 -0.46 -19.20 -17.89
C LYS A 431 0.99 -18.73 -17.79
N LYS A 432 1.78 -19.07 -18.81
CA LYS A 432 3.12 -18.50 -18.97
C LYS A 432 3.02 -17.02 -19.37
N LEU A 433 3.99 -16.22 -18.98
CA LEU A 433 4.00 -14.79 -19.32
C LEU A 433 3.96 -14.54 -20.83
N GLU A 434 4.61 -15.41 -21.61
CA GLU A 434 4.62 -15.34 -23.08
C GLU A 434 3.25 -15.62 -23.69
N GLU A 435 2.45 -16.50 -23.06
CA GLU A 435 1.07 -16.78 -23.48
C GLU A 435 0.17 -15.58 -23.21
N ILE A 436 0.29 -14.96 -22.03
CA ILE A 436 -0.45 -13.75 -21.67
C ILE A 436 -0.08 -12.60 -22.61
N GLU A 437 1.22 -12.47 -22.93
CA GLU A 437 1.72 -11.47 -23.88
C GLU A 437 1.08 -11.67 -25.27
N SER A 438 1.03 -12.89 -25.76
CA SER A 438 0.41 -13.19 -27.08
C SER A 438 -1.08 -12.88 -27.10
N GLU A 439 -1.84 -13.21 -26.05
CA GLU A 439 -3.28 -12.95 -25.95
C GLU A 439 -3.61 -11.44 -25.86
N LEU A 440 -2.75 -10.66 -25.20
CA LEU A 440 -3.04 -9.26 -24.92
C LEU A 440 -2.46 -8.29 -25.95
N ILE A 441 -1.38 -8.68 -26.65
CA ILE A 441 -0.59 -7.80 -27.51
C ILE A 441 -0.69 -8.22 -28.98
N ASN A 442 -0.65 -9.52 -29.28
CA ASN A 442 -0.57 -10.01 -30.65
C ASN A 442 -1.94 -10.38 -31.29
N ASN A 443 -3.00 -10.51 -30.50
CA ASN A 443 -4.36 -10.66 -31.02
C ASN A 443 -4.94 -9.28 -31.39
N LYS A 444 -4.52 -8.80 -32.56
CA LYS A 444 -5.24 -7.73 -33.31
C LYS A 444 -6.27 -8.37 -34.23
#